data_c9c1786de94692e958f06feab16c9950
#
_entry.id   c9c1786de94692e958f06feab16c9950
#
_cell.length_a   1.000
_cell.length_b   1.000
_cell.length_c   1.000
_cell.angle_alpha   90.00
_cell.angle_beta   90.00
_cell.angle_gamma   90.00
#
_symmetry.space_group_name_H-M   'P 1'
#
loop_
_entity.id
_entity.type
_entity.pdbx_description
1 polymer ?
#
loop_
_entity_poly.entity_id
_entity_poly.type
_entity_poly.pdbx_seq_one_letter_code
_entity_poly.pdbx_strand_id
1 'polypeptide(L)'
;DYHLLDTASELKRTGTSTNIGFFLHIPFPPLDIFAKLPWRAEILQSMLDYDLIGFQTLRDRRNFIQCLRTFIDDVSIEGKGQVLSARAGDRSIRIGYFPISIDYDEFSQMAGSKEVADAAWYIHEDIPKGKIVLGVDRLDYTKGIPYRLRAFESFLEKHPELHRKITLVQVVVPSRRDIPVYEDLKIEIEQLVGEINGRFTRSGWVPIHYIFRSLTRPELLGYYRTAEIALITPLKDGMNLVAKEYCASNTEQTGALILSEFAGTAPQLKKGAILVNPYNIEEVSEAIYSAWSMDIRERRTRMKRMQGTVAKHDIYWWVNSYLKASTAGNLDDFPPVGYIEPV
;
A
#
# COMPACT_ATOMS: atom_id res chain seq x y z
N ASP A 1 -13.43 -0.70 -9.89
CA ASP A 1 -12.72 0.56 -9.74
C ASP A 1 -13.44 1.68 -10.49
N TYR A 2 -12.79 2.79 -10.82
CA TYR A 2 -13.46 3.97 -11.41
C TYR A 2 -14.36 3.68 -12.62
N HIS A 3 -14.11 2.61 -13.36
CA HIS A 3 -14.99 2.15 -14.45
C HIS A 3 -16.41 1.79 -14.00
N LEU A 4 -16.62 1.58 -12.70
CA LEU A 4 -17.89 1.15 -12.14
C LEU A 4 -18.62 2.28 -11.40
N LEU A 5 -18.15 3.53 -11.49
CA LEU A 5 -18.72 4.65 -10.75
C LEU A 5 -20.21 4.91 -11.09
N ASP A 6 -20.64 4.60 -12.30
CA ASP A 6 -22.00 4.79 -12.81
C ASP A 6 -22.87 3.51 -12.80
N THR A 7 -22.32 2.39 -12.36
CA THR A 7 -23.00 1.07 -12.45
C THR A 7 -24.31 1.02 -11.67
N ALA A 8 -24.40 1.67 -10.50
CA ALA A 8 -25.63 1.65 -9.71
C ALA A 8 -26.79 2.38 -10.43
N SER A 9 -26.51 3.52 -11.06
CA SER A 9 -27.48 4.25 -11.88
C SER A 9 -28.02 3.37 -13.01
N GLU A 10 -27.15 2.69 -13.73
CA GLU A 10 -27.54 1.81 -14.83
C GLU A 10 -28.36 0.60 -14.33
N LEU A 11 -27.94 -0.05 -13.26
CA LEU A 11 -28.68 -1.17 -12.66
C LEU A 11 -30.07 -0.75 -12.20
N LYS A 12 -30.23 0.42 -11.60
CA LYS A 12 -31.54 0.93 -11.18
C LYS A 12 -32.44 1.26 -12.34
N ARG A 13 -31.92 1.77 -13.46
CA ARG A 13 -32.69 1.98 -14.69
C ARG A 13 -33.25 0.67 -15.26
N THR A 14 -32.55 -0.46 -15.04
CA THR A 14 -33.05 -1.79 -15.46
C THR A 14 -34.01 -2.41 -14.46
N GLY A 15 -34.41 -1.70 -13.38
CA GLY A 15 -35.39 -2.16 -12.39
C GLY A 15 -34.78 -2.93 -11.23
N THR A 16 -33.49 -2.89 -11.02
CA THR A 16 -32.87 -3.55 -9.87
C THR A 16 -33.26 -2.85 -8.56
N SER A 17 -33.83 -3.63 -7.62
CA SER A 17 -34.31 -3.17 -6.31
C SER A 17 -33.44 -3.63 -5.13
N THR A 18 -32.35 -4.37 -5.39
CA THR A 18 -31.44 -4.86 -4.35
C THR A 18 -30.47 -3.76 -3.89
N ASN A 19 -29.95 -3.90 -2.68
CA ASN A 19 -28.90 -3.01 -2.18
C ASN A 19 -27.62 -3.19 -3.00
N ILE A 20 -27.04 -2.07 -3.45
CA ILE A 20 -25.84 -2.05 -4.26
C ILE A 20 -24.72 -1.37 -3.48
N GLY A 21 -23.66 -2.12 -3.16
CA GLY A 21 -22.45 -1.58 -2.54
C GLY A 21 -21.34 -1.36 -3.55
N PHE A 22 -20.57 -0.30 -3.35
CA PHE A 22 -19.39 0.03 -4.15
C PHE A 22 -18.16 0.22 -3.26
N PHE A 23 -17.04 -0.34 -3.68
CA PHE A 23 -15.76 -0.13 -3.00
C PHE A 23 -14.71 0.43 -3.96
N LEU A 24 -14.13 1.58 -3.62
CA LEU A 24 -13.09 2.22 -4.40
C LEU A 24 -11.70 1.84 -3.86
N HIS A 25 -10.94 1.09 -4.67
CA HIS A 25 -9.60 0.62 -4.29
C HIS A 25 -8.51 1.66 -4.49
N ILE A 26 -8.65 2.56 -5.47
CA ILE A 26 -7.73 3.65 -5.72
C ILE A 26 -8.03 4.84 -4.79
N PRO A 27 -7.06 5.73 -4.52
CA PRO A 27 -7.32 6.94 -3.74
C PRO A 27 -8.35 7.84 -4.41
N PHE A 28 -9.34 8.31 -3.65
CA PHE A 28 -10.23 9.36 -4.13
C PHE A 28 -9.48 10.71 -4.13
N PRO A 29 -9.49 11.45 -5.26
CA PRO A 29 -8.72 12.69 -5.39
C PRO A 29 -9.24 13.80 -4.47
N PRO A 30 -8.39 14.74 -4.05
CA PRO A 30 -8.82 15.93 -3.35
C PRO A 30 -9.66 16.86 -4.25
N LEU A 31 -10.39 17.78 -3.63
CA LEU A 31 -11.36 18.65 -4.28
C LEU A 31 -10.79 19.40 -5.49
N ASP A 32 -9.61 19.99 -5.35
CA ASP A 32 -8.95 20.77 -6.40
C ASP A 32 -8.58 19.96 -7.65
N ILE A 33 -8.29 18.68 -7.45
CA ILE A 33 -8.01 17.73 -8.54
C ILE A 33 -9.32 17.24 -9.17
N PHE A 34 -10.29 16.84 -8.32
CA PHE A 34 -11.58 16.33 -8.79
C PHE A 34 -12.37 17.41 -9.56
N ALA A 35 -12.27 18.67 -9.14
CA ALA A 35 -12.89 19.82 -9.78
C ALA A 35 -12.47 20.02 -11.26
N LYS A 36 -11.34 19.46 -11.68
CA LYS A 36 -10.87 19.51 -13.07
C LYS A 36 -11.68 18.62 -14.02
N LEU A 37 -12.46 17.69 -13.48
CA LEU A 37 -13.31 16.82 -14.30
C LEU A 37 -14.54 17.60 -14.76
N PRO A 38 -14.81 17.68 -16.08
CA PRO A 38 -16.00 18.35 -16.58
C PRO A 38 -17.30 17.73 -16.04
N TRP A 39 -17.33 16.40 -15.91
CA TRP A 39 -18.51 15.60 -15.48
C TRP A 39 -18.52 15.32 -13.98
N ARG A 40 -17.88 16.15 -13.17
CA ARG A 40 -17.74 15.92 -11.72
C ARG A 40 -19.06 15.78 -10.98
N ALA A 41 -20.08 16.60 -11.35
CA ALA A 41 -21.39 16.54 -10.72
C ALA A 41 -22.15 15.27 -11.11
N GLU A 42 -22.14 14.91 -12.37
CA GLU A 42 -22.77 13.70 -12.91
C GLU A 42 -22.18 12.43 -12.28
N ILE A 43 -20.85 12.37 -12.16
CA ILE A 43 -20.18 11.24 -11.50
C ILE A 43 -20.59 11.15 -10.04
N LEU A 44 -20.64 12.24 -9.31
CA LEU A 44 -21.05 12.24 -7.91
C LEU A 44 -22.54 11.85 -7.76
N GLN A 45 -23.40 12.33 -8.64
CA GLN A 45 -24.82 11.95 -8.66
C GLN A 45 -24.99 10.45 -8.90
N SER A 46 -24.28 9.88 -9.88
CA SER A 46 -24.29 8.43 -10.14
C SER A 46 -23.76 7.63 -8.95
N MET A 47 -22.73 8.14 -8.26
CA MET A 47 -22.26 7.49 -7.04
C MET A 47 -23.30 7.52 -5.90
N LEU A 48 -24.15 8.53 -5.83
CA LEU A 48 -25.24 8.59 -4.84
C LEU A 48 -26.36 7.55 -5.11
N ASP A 49 -26.31 6.85 -6.22
CA ASP A 49 -27.20 5.71 -6.49
C ASP A 49 -26.78 4.42 -5.81
N TYR A 50 -25.56 4.32 -5.30
CA TYR A 50 -25.17 3.22 -4.41
C TYR A 50 -25.82 3.36 -3.04
N ASP A 51 -25.99 2.25 -2.33
CA ASP A 51 -26.51 2.22 -0.96
C ASP A 51 -25.38 2.25 0.08
N LEU A 52 -24.18 1.75 -0.31
CA LEU A 52 -22.95 1.86 0.47
C LEU A 52 -21.77 2.18 -0.45
N ILE A 53 -21.01 3.20 -0.10
CA ILE A 53 -19.74 3.54 -0.73
C ILE A 53 -18.62 3.35 0.29
N GLY A 54 -17.67 2.47 -0.05
CA GLY A 54 -16.49 2.18 0.76
C GLY A 54 -15.21 2.76 0.15
N PHE A 55 -14.35 3.31 1.00
CA PHE A 55 -13.03 3.82 0.67
C PHE A 55 -11.94 3.10 1.46
N GLN A 56 -10.70 3.17 1.01
CA GLN A 56 -9.55 2.60 1.70
C GLN A 56 -9.17 3.37 2.96
N THR A 57 -9.22 4.69 2.91
CA THR A 57 -8.72 5.55 3.99
C THR A 57 -9.74 6.60 4.42
N LEU A 58 -9.55 7.11 5.63
CA LEU A 58 -10.31 8.25 6.14
C LEU A 58 -10.11 9.50 5.26
N ARG A 59 -8.91 9.67 4.69
CA ARG A 59 -8.60 10.77 3.76
C ARG A 59 -9.45 10.70 2.51
N ASP A 60 -9.54 9.53 1.88
CA ASP A 60 -10.34 9.34 0.67
C ASP A 60 -11.82 9.60 0.93
N ARG A 61 -12.35 9.10 2.05
CA ARG A 61 -13.72 9.41 2.46
C ARG A 61 -13.96 10.91 2.67
N ARG A 62 -13.01 11.61 3.32
CA ARG A 62 -13.10 13.07 3.51
C ARG A 62 -13.08 13.82 2.20
N ASN A 63 -12.19 13.45 1.28
CA ASN A 63 -12.11 14.03 -0.06
C ASN A 63 -13.46 13.88 -0.80
N PHE A 64 -14.03 12.68 -0.78
CA PHE A 64 -15.32 12.42 -1.40
C PHE A 64 -16.44 13.28 -0.80
N ILE A 65 -16.53 13.33 0.53
CA ILE A 65 -17.54 14.17 1.22
C ILE A 65 -17.37 15.65 0.90
N GLN A 66 -16.13 16.12 0.81
CA GLN A 66 -15.86 17.51 0.43
C GLN A 66 -16.32 17.80 -0.99
N CYS A 67 -16.10 16.88 -1.92
CA CYS A 67 -16.61 17.01 -3.29
C CYS A 67 -18.14 16.98 -3.33
N LEU A 68 -18.79 16.09 -2.59
CA LEU A 68 -20.25 16.07 -2.48
C LEU A 68 -20.82 17.40 -2.02
N ARG A 69 -20.30 17.95 -0.91
CA ARG A 69 -20.76 19.24 -0.36
C ARG A 69 -20.53 20.43 -1.28
N THR A 70 -19.57 20.32 -2.21
CA THR A 70 -19.21 21.41 -3.11
C THR A 70 -20.01 21.38 -4.41
N PHE A 71 -20.34 20.19 -4.92
CA PHE A 71 -20.88 20.03 -6.27
C PHE A 71 -22.30 19.48 -6.33
N ILE A 72 -22.85 19.03 -5.18
CA ILE A 72 -24.21 18.51 -5.11
C ILE A 72 -25.01 19.35 -4.11
N ASP A 73 -26.12 19.90 -4.56
CA ASP A 73 -27.04 20.66 -3.72
C ASP A 73 -27.77 19.75 -2.71
N ASP A 74 -28.16 20.29 -1.57
CA ASP A 74 -29.00 19.63 -0.54
C ASP A 74 -28.44 18.32 0.01
N VAL A 75 -27.11 18.19 0.11
CA VAL A 75 -26.47 17.05 0.75
C VAL A 75 -26.20 17.32 2.23
N SER A 76 -26.79 16.51 3.11
CA SER A 76 -26.47 16.47 4.53
C SER A 76 -25.66 15.22 4.91
N ILE A 77 -24.67 15.38 5.81
CA ILE A 77 -23.81 14.27 6.27
C ILE A 77 -23.91 14.17 7.78
N GLU A 78 -24.27 12.99 8.26
CA GLU A 78 -24.48 12.67 9.67
C GLU A 78 -23.55 11.54 10.14
N GLY A 79 -23.22 11.52 11.44
CA GLY A 79 -22.38 10.50 12.05
C GLY A 79 -20.96 10.97 12.35
N LYS A 80 -20.24 10.20 13.16
CA LYS A 80 -18.86 10.51 13.62
C LYS A 80 -17.90 9.32 13.51
N GLY A 81 -18.44 8.12 13.19
CA GLY A 81 -17.68 6.87 13.21
C GLY A 81 -16.99 6.51 11.89
N GLN A 82 -16.71 5.24 11.76
CA GLN A 82 -16.16 4.63 10.55
C GLN A 82 -17.10 4.77 9.35
N VAL A 83 -18.41 4.73 9.59
CA VAL A 83 -19.47 4.87 8.61
C VAL A 83 -20.28 6.11 8.92
N LEU A 84 -20.58 6.89 7.90
CA LEU A 84 -21.43 8.09 7.94
C LEU A 84 -22.67 7.84 7.09
N SER A 85 -23.76 8.57 7.37
CA SER A 85 -24.89 8.67 6.48
C SER A 85 -24.82 9.97 5.68
N ALA A 86 -25.07 9.89 4.39
CA ALA A 86 -25.29 11.04 3.53
C ALA A 86 -26.73 10.99 3.03
N ARG A 87 -27.45 12.09 3.16
CA ARG A 87 -28.79 12.27 2.58
C ARG A 87 -28.71 13.25 1.42
N ALA A 88 -29.25 12.86 0.28
CA ALA A 88 -29.37 13.67 -0.90
C ALA A 88 -30.81 13.54 -1.42
N GLY A 89 -31.61 14.60 -1.27
CA GLY A 89 -33.06 14.52 -1.49
C GLY A 89 -33.72 13.47 -0.57
N ASP A 90 -34.51 12.57 -1.16
CA ASP A 90 -35.20 11.50 -0.43
C ASP A 90 -34.34 10.25 -0.18
N ARG A 91 -33.11 10.22 -0.67
CA ARG A 91 -32.20 9.07 -0.52
C ARG A 91 -31.23 9.25 0.64
N SER A 92 -31.03 8.15 1.38
CA SER A 92 -29.96 8.02 2.36
C SER A 92 -29.00 6.92 1.94
N ILE A 93 -27.71 7.25 1.87
CA ILE A 93 -26.64 6.32 1.54
C ILE A 93 -25.63 6.24 2.68
N ARG A 94 -24.87 5.16 2.73
CA ARG A 94 -23.76 5.00 3.69
C ARG A 94 -22.43 5.24 3.02
N ILE A 95 -21.55 5.96 3.72
CA ILE A 95 -20.22 6.29 3.26
C ILE A 95 -19.22 5.88 4.35
N GLY A 96 -18.41 4.85 4.07
CA GLY A 96 -17.47 4.32 5.05
C GLY A 96 -16.03 4.27 4.55
N TYR A 97 -15.07 4.06 5.48
CA TYR A 97 -13.73 3.67 5.11
C TYR A 97 -13.39 2.30 5.72
N PHE A 98 -12.90 1.41 4.88
CA PHE A 98 -12.65 0.02 5.18
C PHE A 98 -11.29 -0.35 4.58
N PRO A 99 -10.17 -0.20 5.33
CA PRO A 99 -8.85 -0.49 4.78
C PRO A 99 -8.72 -1.99 4.49
N ILE A 100 -8.65 -2.35 3.21
CA ILE A 100 -8.51 -3.75 2.78
C ILE A 100 -7.23 -4.36 3.34
N SER A 101 -7.24 -5.66 3.61
CA SER A 101 -6.11 -6.36 4.18
C SER A 101 -5.87 -7.71 3.51
N ILE A 102 -5.02 -8.49 4.11
CA ILE A 102 -4.63 -9.85 3.71
C ILE A 102 -5.19 -10.87 4.69
N ASP A 103 -5.19 -12.14 4.32
CA ASP A 103 -5.32 -13.24 5.27
C ASP A 103 -4.00 -13.37 6.03
N TYR A 104 -3.98 -12.81 7.25
CA TYR A 104 -2.77 -12.78 8.07
C TYR A 104 -2.27 -14.19 8.40
N ASP A 105 -3.18 -15.08 8.78
CA ASP A 105 -2.83 -16.44 9.21
C ASP A 105 -2.28 -17.26 8.04
N GLU A 106 -2.87 -17.14 6.84
CA GLU A 106 -2.37 -17.78 5.63
C GLU A 106 -0.91 -17.37 5.34
N PHE A 107 -0.64 -16.06 5.31
CA PHE A 107 0.72 -15.56 5.03
C PHE A 107 1.72 -15.99 6.12
N SER A 108 1.35 -15.90 7.38
CA SER A 108 2.22 -16.27 8.51
C SER A 108 2.54 -17.77 8.52
N GLN A 109 1.53 -18.62 8.30
CA GLN A 109 1.71 -20.08 8.24
C GLN A 109 2.55 -20.50 7.04
N MET A 110 2.24 -19.96 5.84
CA MET A 110 3.04 -20.26 4.64
C MET A 110 4.48 -19.80 4.79
N ALA A 111 4.74 -18.62 5.37
CA ALA A 111 6.10 -18.14 5.62
C ALA A 111 6.89 -19.06 6.55
N GLY A 112 6.22 -19.80 7.45
CA GLY A 112 6.81 -20.80 8.32
C GLY A 112 7.01 -22.18 7.66
N SER A 113 6.51 -22.42 6.44
CA SER A 113 6.59 -23.70 5.76
C SER A 113 8.02 -24.08 5.35
N LYS A 114 8.23 -25.39 5.14
CA LYS A 114 9.54 -25.90 4.67
C LYS A 114 9.88 -25.34 3.28
N GLU A 115 8.91 -25.29 2.37
CA GLU A 115 9.10 -24.80 1.00
C GLU A 115 9.62 -23.35 0.99
N VAL A 116 9.06 -22.47 1.83
CA VAL A 116 9.51 -21.09 1.99
C VAL A 116 10.87 -21.03 2.71
N ALA A 117 11.13 -21.91 3.67
CA ALA A 117 12.44 -21.99 4.31
C ALA A 117 13.53 -22.40 3.33
N ASP A 118 13.26 -23.36 2.44
CA ASP A 118 14.18 -23.78 1.38
C ASP A 118 14.41 -22.62 0.39
N ALA A 119 13.35 -21.90 -0.04
CA ALA A 119 13.48 -20.72 -0.89
C ALA A 119 14.32 -19.60 -0.22
N ALA A 120 14.09 -19.33 1.05
CA ALA A 120 14.86 -18.37 1.83
C ALA A 120 16.34 -18.75 1.93
N TRP A 121 16.63 -20.04 2.10
CA TRP A 121 18.01 -20.55 2.12
C TRP A 121 18.72 -20.29 0.78
N TYR A 122 18.09 -20.60 -0.36
CA TYR A 122 18.67 -20.32 -1.69
C TYR A 122 18.93 -18.83 -1.90
N ILE A 123 18.02 -17.95 -1.44
CA ILE A 123 18.22 -16.49 -1.54
C ILE A 123 19.47 -16.05 -0.76
N HIS A 124 19.70 -16.62 0.42
CA HIS A 124 20.92 -16.34 1.20
C HIS A 124 22.22 -16.88 0.56
N GLU A 125 22.15 -18.01 -0.14
CA GLU A 125 23.30 -18.55 -0.88
C GLU A 125 23.65 -17.67 -2.09
N ASP A 126 22.64 -17.17 -2.80
CA ASP A 126 22.81 -16.30 -3.98
C ASP A 126 23.24 -14.87 -3.63
N ILE A 127 22.90 -14.38 -2.43
CA ILE A 127 23.24 -13.06 -1.94
C ILE A 127 24.06 -13.19 -0.66
N PRO A 128 25.33 -13.65 -0.79
CA PRO A 128 26.14 -13.93 0.38
C PRO A 128 26.62 -12.64 1.05
N LYS A 129 26.48 -12.58 2.38
CA LYS A 129 27.12 -11.64 3.30
C LYS A 129 26.60 -10.20 3.26
N GLY A 130 25.42 -9.99 3.76
CA GLY A 130 24.90 -8.64 3.99
C GLY A 130 23.41 -8.65 4.29
N LYS A 131 22.89 -7.51 4.72
CA LYS A 131 21.46 -7.33 4.90
C LYS A 131 20.80 -7.10 3.55
N ILE A 132 19.64 -7.70 3.36
CA ILE A 132 18.81 -7.53 2.17
C ILE A 132 17.82 -6.40 2.42
N VAL A 133 17.86 -5.39 1.54
CA VAL A 133 16.79 -4.41 1.37
C VAL A 133 15.91 -4.90 0.24
N LEU A 134 14.61 -4.99 0.45
CA LEU A 134 13.67 -5.54 -0.52
C LEU A 134 12.67 -4.49 -0.99
N GLY A 135 12.60 -4.29 -2.31
CA GLY A 135 11.53 -3.60 -2.99
C GLY A 135 10.75 -4.57 -3.87
N VAL A 136 9.43 -4.63 -3.73
CA VAL A 136 8.56 -5.47 -4.56
C VAL A 136 7.41 -4.64 -5.07
N ASP A 137 7.32 -4.49 -6.39
CA ASP A 137 6.26 -3.71 -7.02
C ASP A 137 5.87 -4.28 -8.39
N ARG A 138 4.69 -3.96 -8.86
CA ARG A 138 4.39 -4.02 -10.28
C ARG A 138 5.07 -2.86 -10.99
N LEU A 139 5.40 -3.03 -12.26
CA LEU A 139 5.85 -1.91 -13.09
C LEU A 139 4.72 -0.87 -13.16
N ASP A 140 4.86 0.23 -12.41
CA ASP A 140 3.87 1.29 -12.31
C ASP A 140 4.57 2.57 -11.83
N TYR A 141 4.36 3.69 -12.52
CA TYR A 141 4.96 4.99 -12.18
C TYR A 141 4.59 5.48 -10.78
N THR A 142 3.42 5.08 -10.26
CA THR A 142 3.00 5.43 -8.89
C THR A 142 3.83 4.76 -7.80
N LYS A 143 4.62 3.72 -8.14
CA LYS A 143 5.42 2.97 -7.16
C LYS A 143 6.74 3.64 -6.79
N GLY A 144 7.16 4.68 -7.54
CA GLY A 144 8.33 5.48 -7.21
C GLY A 144 9.66 4.72 -7.28
N ILE A 145 9.75 3.69 -8.14
CA ILE A 145 10.95 2.86 -8.25
C ILE A 145 12.20 3.69 -8.58
N PRO A 146 12.20 4.64 -9.55
CA PRO A 146 13.35 5.47 -9.82
C PRO A 146 13.81 6.29 -8.60
N TYR A 147 12.87 6.86 -7.83
CA TYR A 147 13.20 7.60 -6.59
C TYR A 147 13.85 6.69 -5.54
N ARG A 148 13.34 5.47 -5.40
CA ARG A 148 13.91 4.45 -4.51
C ARG A 148 15.34 4.08 -4.89
N LEU A 149 15.61 3.87 -6.18
CA LEU A 149 16.95 3.56 -6.68
C LEU A 149 17.92 4.71 -6.41
N ARG A 150 17.52 5.95 -6.67
CA ARG A 150 18.32 7.14 -6.37
C ARG A 150 18.57 7.32 -4.87
N ALA A 151 17.60 7.00 -4.02
CA ALA A 151 17.79 7.03 -2.57
C ALA A 151 18.77 5.96 -2.10
N PHE A 152 18.75 4.78 -2.71
CA PHE A 152 19.73 3.74 -2.42
C PHE A 152 21.12 4.11 -2.95
N GLU A 153 21.22 4.78 -4.10
CA GLU A 153 22.47 5.36 -4.60
C GLU A 153 23.06 6.37 -3.62
N SER A 154 22.26 7.37 -3.18
CA SER A 154 22.66 8.34 -2.17
C SER A 154 23.12 7.67 -0.86
N PHE A 155 22.43 6.61 -0.43
CA PHE A 155 22.88 5.83 0.72
C PHE A 155 24.27 5.18 0.50
N LEU A 156 24.53 4.59 -0.66
CA LEU A 156 25.82 3.98 -0.97
C LEU A 156 26.96 5.03 -1.02
N GLU A 157 26.68 6.23 -1.54
CA GLU A 157 27.65 7.35 -1.56
C GLU A 157 28.03 7.80 -0.15
N LYS A 158 27.05 7.93 0.73
CA LYS A 158 27.26 8.39 2.11
C LYS A 158 27.90 7.36 3.03
N HIS A 159 27.69 6.07 2.72
CA HIS A 159 28.09 4.95 3.58
C HIS A 159 28.97 3.92 2.86
N PRO A 160 30.18 4.31 2.38
CA PRO A 160 31.07 3.39 1.69
C PRO A 160 31.53 2.22 2.59
N GLU A 161 31.51 2.39 3.92
CA GLU A 161 31.81 1.34 4.90
C GLU A 161 30.75 0.22 4.95
N LEU A 162 29.58 0.46 4.34
CA LEU A 162 28.49 -0.53 4.24
C LEU A 162 28.47 -1.26 2.89
N HIS A 163 29.36 -0.90 1.95
CA HIS A 163 29.53 -1.68 0.73
C HIS A 163 29.85 -3.12 1.09
N ARG A 164 29.29 -4.09 0.35
CA ARG A 164 29.33 -5.54 0.59
C ARG A 164 28.55 -6.02 1.84
N LYS A 165 27.94 -5.12 2.61
CA LYS A 165 27.17 -5.46 3.82
C LYS A 165 25.67 -5.26 3.64
N ILE A 166 25.28 -4.69 2.51
CA ILE A 166 23.88 -4.42 2.17
C ILE A 166 23.66 -4.60 0.67
N THR A 167 22.53 -5.14 0.28
CA THR A 167 22.15 -5.33 -1.13
C THR A 167 20.68 -5.02 -1.28
N LEU A 168 20.32 -4.25 -2.31
CA LEU A 168 18.93 -4.01 -2.69
C LEU A 168 18.49 -5.11 -3.67
N VAL A 169 17.46 -5.85 -3.33
CA VAL A 169 16.72 -6.71 -4.25
C VAL A 169 15.49 -5.95 -4.71
N GLN A 170 15.47 -5.57 -5.97
CA GLN A 170 14.32 -4.89 -6.57
C GLN A 170 13.59 -5.84 -7.51
N VAL A 171 12.44 -6.32 -7.05
CA VAL A 171 11.52 -7.13 -7.86
C VAL A 171 10.53 -6.22 -8.54
N VAL A 172 10.42 -6.33 -9.85
CA VAL A 172 9.46 -5.59 -10.67
C VAL A 172 8.63 -6.59 -11.48
N VAL A 173 7.35 -6.67 -11.16
CA VAL A 173 6.42 -7.55 -11.89
C VAL A 173 5.93 -6.81 -13.13
N PRO A 174 6.11 -7.37 -14.34
CA PRO A 174 5.64 -6.77 -15.58
C PRO A 174 4.13 -6.47 -15.55
N SER A 175 3.75 -5.27 -15.95
CA SER A 175 2.35 -4.83 -16.04
C SER A 175 2.16 -3.92 -17.25
N ARG A 176 1.00 -3.98 -17.90
CA ARG A 176 0.54 -3.06 -18.96
C ARG A 176 1.58 -2.81 -20.05
N ARG A 177 2.20 -3.89 -20.58
CA ARG A 177 3.32 -3.85 -21.54
C ARG A 177 3.02 -3.10 -22.86
N ASP A 178 1.75 -2.95 -23.21
CA ASP A 178 1.32 -2.31 -24.45
C ASP A 178 1.14 -0.78 -24.31
N ILE A 179 1.50 -0.20 -23.18
CA ILE A 179 1.34 1.24 -22.92
C ILE A 179 2.73 1.90 -22.91
N PRO A 180 3.04 2.86 -23.82
CA PRO A 180 4.38 3.45 -23.97
C PRO A 180 5.00 3.98 -22.66
N VAL A 181 4.23 4.68 -21.83
CA VAL A 181 4.72 5.22 -20.54
C VAL A 181 5.30 4.15 -19.61
N TYR A 182 4.84 2.90 -19.69
CA TYR A 182 5.38 1.80 -18.89
C TYR A 182 6.69 1.25 -19.47
N GLU A 183 6.85 1.29 -20.80
CA GLU A 183 8.12 0.93 -21.43
C GLU A 183 9.20 1.97 -21.13
N ASP A 184 8.87 3.26 -21.22
CA ASP A 184 9.78 4.35 -20.84
C ASP A 184 10.24 4.21 -19.37
N LEU A 185 9.30 3.93 -18.48
CA LEU A 185 9.61 3.68 -17.07
C LEU A 185 10.53 2.48 -16.86
N LYS A 186 10.32 1.40 -17.61
CA LYS A 186 11.21 0.22 -17.57
C LYS A 186 12.62 0.58 -18.00
N ILE A 187 12.76 1.31 -19.11
CA ILE A 187 14.04 1.78 -19.63
C ILE A 187 14.75 2.64 -18.57
N GLU A 188 14.06 3.61 -17.96
CA GLU A 188 14.61 4.45 -16.89
C GLU A 188 15.13 3.60 -15.71
N ILE A 189 14.34 2.62 -15.26
CA ILE A 189 14.72 1.73 -14.15
C ILE A 189 15.98 0.94 -14.52
N GLU A 190 16.02 0.32 -15.72
CA GLU A 190 17.16 -0.50 -16.17
C GLU A 190 18.44 0.32 -16.35
N GLN A 191 18.32 1.56 -16.83
CA GLN A 191 19.45 2.51 -16.91
C GLN A 191 19.99 2.84 -15.53
N LEU A 192 19.12 3.23 -14.58
CA LEU A 192 19.53 3.53 -13.19
C LEU A 192 20.21 2.34 -12.53
N VAL A 193 19.65 1.15 -12.67
CA VAL A 193 20.27 -0.08 -12.14
C VAL A 193 21.63 -0.32 -12.78
N GLY A 194 21.76 -0.14 -14.09
CA GLY A 194 23.03 -0.27 -14.81
C GLY A 194 24.08 0.73 -14.35
N GLU A 195 23.72 2.00 -14.19
CA GLU A 195 24.59 3.08 -13.72
C GLU A 195 25.06 2.83 -12.28
N ILE A 196 24.16 2.55 -11.36
CA ILE A 196 24.47 2.29 -9.95
C ILE A 196 25.35 1.04 -9.82
N ASN A 197 24.98 -0.05 -10.48
CA ASN A 197 25.78 -1.27 -10.47
C ASN A 197 27.16 -1.07 -11.09
N GLY A 198 27.26 -0.38 -12.23
CA GLY A 198 28.54 -0.06 -12.87
C GLY A 198 29.48 0.74 -11.96
N ARG A 199 28.91 1.65 -11.17
CA ARG A 199 29.68 2.54 -10.28
C ARG A 199 30.13 1.85 -8.98
N PHE A 200 29.26 1.05 -8.37
CA PHE A 200 29.50 0.54 -7.01
C PHE A 200 29.86 -0.95 -6.92
N THR A 201 29.68 -1.74 -7.98
CA THR A 201 30.03 -3.18 -7.96
C THR A 201 31.48 -3.40 -7.53
N ARG A 202 31.69 -4.40 -6.69
CA ARG A 202 33.00 -4.88 -6.24
C ARG A 202 33.07 -6.39 -6.44
N SER A 203 34.29 -6.96 -6.47
CA SER A 203 34.45 -8.40 -6.60
C SER A 203 33.61 -9.17 -5.57
N GLY A 204 32.74 -10.03 -6.04
CA GLY A 204 31.83 -10.84 -5.20
C GLY A 204 30.63 -10.08 -4.59
N TRP A 205 30.30 -8.88 -5.09
CA TRP A 205 29.14 -8.13 -4.63
C TRP A 205 28.60 -7.17 -5.69
N VAL A 206 27.29 -7.23 -5.91
CA VAL A 206 26.52 -6.32 -6.76
C VAL A 206 25.53 -5.59 -5.87
N PRO A 207 25.48 -4.24 -5.87
CA PRO A 207 24.63 -3.49 -4.96
C PRO A 207 23.14 -3.66 -5.19
N ILE A 208 22.71 -3.85 -6.46
CA ILE A 208 21.30 -4.00 -6.82
C ILE A 208 21.10 -5.28 -7.62
N HIS A 209 20.33 -6.21 -7.07
CA HIS A 209 19.78 -7.35 -7.79
C HIS A 209 18.41 -6.98 -8.36
N TYR A 210 18.35 -6.76 -9.66
CA TYR A 210 17.13 -6.40 -10.38
C TYR A 210 16.47 -7.64 -10.96
N ILE A 211 15.20 -7.87 -10.60
CA ILE A 211 14.41 -9.03 -11.03
C ILE A 211 13.17 -8.53 -11.76
N PHE A 212 13.12 -8.71 -13.08
CA PHE A 212 12.00 -8.28 -13.93
C PHE A 212 11.15 -9.50 -14.35
N ARG A 213 10.44 -10.08 -13.40
CA ARG A 213 9.49 -11.19 -13.61
C ARG A 213 8.52 -11.33 -12.44
N SER A 214 7.45 -12.09 -12.66
CA SER A 214 6.64 -12.57 -11.54
C SER A 214 7.42 -13.63 -10.76
N LEU A 215 7.30 -13.58 -9.43
CA LEU A 215 7.78 -14.61 -8.54
C LEU A 215 6.65 -15.60 -8.25
N THR A 216 6.99 -16.85 -8.01
CA THR A 216 6.06 -17.77 -7.38
C THR A 216 5.78 -17.36 -5.95
N ARG A 217 4.68 -17.83 -5.38
CA ARG A 217 4.33 -17.46 -4.00
C ARG A 217 5.39 -17.89 -2.97
N PRO A 218 5.95 -19.11 -3.02
CA PRO A 218 7.07 -19.49 -2.14
C PRO A 218 8.32 -18.63 -2.31
N GLU A 219 8.71 -18.29 -3.55
CA GLU A 219 9.84 -17.38 -3.80
C GLU A 219 9.60 -15.99 -3.16
N LEU A 220 8.41 -15.42 -3.38
CA LEU A 220 8.05 -14.12 -2.82
C LEU A 220 8.09 -14.12 -1.29
N LEU A 221 7.50 -15.14 -0.67
CA LEU A 221 7.53 -15.31 0.78
C LEU A 221 8.95 -15.59 1.30
N GLY A 222 9.79 -16.29 0.53
CA GLY A 222 11.22 -16.45 0.80
C GLY A 222 11.92 -15.10 0.90
N TYR A 223 11.69 -14.19 -0.06
CA TYR A 223 12.23 -12.81 0.02
C TYR A 223 11.66 -12.02 1.20
N TYR A 224 10.35 -12.10 1.49
CA TYR A 224 9.77 -11.41 2.65
C TYR A 224 10.35 -11.90 3.97
N ARG A 225 10.59 -13.20 4.10
CA ARG A 225 11.17 -13.80 5.30
C ARG A 225 12.64 -13.45 5.47
N THR A 226 13.39 -13.37 4.36
CA THR A 226 14.85 -13.16 4.35
C THR A 226 15.22 -11.68 4.49
N ALA A 227 14.43 -10.77 3.93
CA ALA A 227 14.75 -9.35 3.92
C ALA A 227 14.73 -8.72 5.31
N GLU A 228 15.86 -8.15 5.72
CA GLU A 228 15.97 -7.39 6.97
C GLU A 228 15.34 -6.00 6.89
N ILE A 229 15.16 -5.47 5.68
CA ILE A 229 14.53 -4.17 5.45
C ILE A 229 13.58 -4.29 4.27
N ALA A 230 12.30 -3.98 4.45
CA ALA A 230 11.40 -3.73 3.33
C ALA A 230 11.37 -2.23 3.03
N LEU A 231 11.64 -1.86 1.78
CA LEU A 231 11.67 -0.48 1.31
C LEU A 231 10.49 -0.25 0.35
N ILE A 232 9.38 0.22 0.90
CA ILE A 232 8.10 0.35 0.21
C ILE A 232 7.74 1.83 0.12
N THR A 233 8.12 2.46 -0.98
CA THR A 233 8.08 3.92 -1.15
C THR A 233 7.26 4.38 -2.36
N PRO A 234 5.96 3.96 -2.47
CA PRO A 234 5.12 4.45 -3.54
C PRO A 234 4.91 5.96 -3.44
N LEU A 235 4.83 6.64 -4.59
CA LEU A 235 4.48 8.07 -4.67
C LEU A 235 3.00 8.29 -4.32
N LYS A 236 2.17 7.30 -4.63
CA LYS A 236 0.76 7.24 -4.23
C LYS A 236 0.24 5.81 -4.33
N ASP A 237 -0.42 5.34 -3.30
CA ASP A 237 -1.03 4.01 -3.30
C ASP A 237 -2.32 4.02 -2.48
N GLY A 238 -3.36 3.32 -2.96
CA GLY A 238 -4.65 3.22 -2.25
C GLY A 238 -4.52 2.48 -0.93
N MET A 239 -3.71 1.41 -0.89
CA MET A 239 -3.46 0.64 0.33
C MET A 239 -2.00 0.21 0.44
N ASN A 240 -1.48 -0.56 -0.50
CA ASN A 240 -0.22 -1.29 -0.49
C ASN A 240 -0.24 -2.53 0.42
N LEU A 241 -0.68 -3.66 -0.17
CA LEU A 241 -0.74 -4.93 0.56
C LEU A 241 0.64 -5.55 0.80
N VAL A 242 1.64 -5.24 -0.05
CA VAL A 242 3.03 -5.74 0.11
C VAL A 242 3.59 -5.41 1.50
N ALA A 243 3.29 -4.22 2.05
CA ALA A 243 3.70 -3.86 3.40
C ALA A 243 3.07 -4.77 4.46
N LYS A 244 1.81 -5.17 4.29
CA LYS A 244 1.12 -6.09 5.20
C LYS A 244 1.62 -7.52 5.05
N GLU A 245 1.83 -7.97 3.81
CA GLU A 245 2.38 -9.27 3.46
C GLU A 245 3.78 -9.45 4.05
N TYR A 246 4.66 -8.46 3.91
CA TYR A 246 5.98 -8.45 4.54
C TYR A 246 5.89 -8.58 6.06
N CYS A 247 5.03 -7.80 6.71
CA CYS A 247 4.86 -7.88 8.16
C CYS A 247 4.39 -9.28 8.59
N ALA A 248 3.38 -9.84 7.92
CA ALA A 248 2.85 -11.17 8.26
C ALA A 248 3.88 -12.29 8.04
N SER A 249 4.71 -12.16 7.00
CA SER A 249 5.71 -13.16 6.63
C SER A 249 7.01 -13.06 7.43
N ASN A 250 7.24 -11.99 8.20
CA ASN A 250 8.44 -11.82 9.03
C ASN A 250 8.28 -12.55 10.38
N THR A 251 8.30 -13.88 10.33
CA THR A 251 8.01 -14.77 11.48
C THR A 251 9.01 -14.61 12.63
N GLU A 252 10.25 -14.22 12.35
CA GLU A 252 11.31 -14.02 13.34
C GLU A 252 11.29 -12.62 13.99
N GLN A 253 10.47 -11.72 13.44
CA GLN A 253 10.31 -10.32 13.90
C GLN A 253 11.60 -9.50 13.85
N THR A 254 12.50 -9.84 12.94
CA THR A 254 13.82 -9.20 12.80
C THR A 254 13.86 -8.12 11.72
N GLY A 255 12.80 -8.01 10.93
CA GLY A 255 12.70 -7.05 9.85
C GLY A 255 12.35 -5.63 10.29
N ALA A 256 12.72 -4.66 9.46
CA ALA A 256 12.31 -3.27 9.55
C ALA A 256 11.51 -2.88 8.29
N LEU A 257 10.51 -2.02 8.44
CA LEU A 257 9.69 -1.51 7.35
C LEU A 257 9.94 -0.01 7.19
N ILE A 258 10.43 0.40 6.02
CA ILE A 258 10.42 1.79 5.55
C ILE A 258 9.23 1.95 4.63
N LEU A 259 8.34 2.88 4.93
CA LEU A 259 7.05 3.01 4.28
C LEU A 259 6.75 4.45 3.89
N SER A 260 6.34 4.65 2.63
CA SER A 260 5.84 5.96 2.19
C SER A 260 4.63 6.41 3.02
N GLU A 261 4.63 7.66 3.46
CA GLU A 261 3.48 8.32 4.08
C GLU A 261 2.26 8.44 3.15
N PHE A 262 2.47 8.28 1.83
CA PHE A 262 1.41 8.30 0.81
C PHE A 262 0.82 6.92 0.49
N ALA A 263 1.27 5.87 1.15
CA ALA A 263 0.63 4.57 1.12
C ALA A 263 -0.61 4.53 2.02
N GLY A 264 -1.73 3.99 1.54
CA GLY A 264 -2.97 3.92 2.33
C GLY A 264 -2.84 3.09 3.61
N THR A 265 -1.86 2.19 3.68
CA THR A 265 -1.54 1.41 4.88
C THR A 265 -0.71 2.18 5.92
N ALA A 266 -0.12 3.34 5.57
CA ALA A 266 0.74 4.11 6.47
C ALA A 266 0.06 4.46 7.82
N PRO A 267 -1.19 4.94 7.88
CA PRO A 267 -1.86 5.22 9.15
C PRO A 267 -1.98 4.00 10.08
N GLN A 268 -2.12 2.80 9.50
CA GLN A 268 -2.23 1.56 10.27
C GLN A 268 -0.89 1.08 10.82
N LEU A 269 0.22 1.30 10.08
CA LEU A 269 1.53 0.77 10.40
C LEU A 269 2.50 1.81 11.02
N LYS A 270 2.11 3.08 11.12
CA LYS A 270 2.96 4.20 11.59
C LYS A 270 3.63 3.99 12.95
N LYS A 271 3.05 3.17 13.84
CA LYS A 271 3.63 2.88 15.16
C LYS A 271 4.82 1.91 15.13
N GLY A 272 5.09 1.30 13.97
CA GLY A 272 6.20 0.35 13.78
C GLY A 272 7.06 0.67 12.57
N ALA A 273 6.50 1.18 11.50
CA ALA A 273 7.23 1.58 10.30
C ALA A 273 8.07 2.85 10.51
N ILE A 274 9.12 3.01 9.73
CA ILE A 274 9.80 4.28 9.50
C ILE A 274 9.07 4.94 8.34
N LEU A 275 8.31 6.01 8.62
CA LEU A 275 7.60 6.74 7.56
C LEU A 275 8.54 7.72 6.88
N VAL A 276 8.41 7.83 5.56
CA VAL A 276 9.22 8.71 4.72
C VAL A 276 8.39 9.38 3.64
N ASN A 277 8.82 10.57 3.24
CA ASN A 277 8.36 11.17 2.00
C ASN A 277 9.17 10.60 0.83
N PRO A 278 8.57 9.82 -0.11
CA PRO A 278 9.31 9.17 -1.19
C PRO A 278 9.94 10.14 -2.20
N TYR A 279 9.52 11.41 -2.23
CA TYR A 279 10.14 12.45 -3.05
C TYR A 279 11.42 13.02 -2.43
N ASN A 280 11.62 12.83 -1.13
CA ASN A 280 12.82 13.26 -0.41
C ASN A 280 13.86 12.12 -0.40
N ILE A 281 14.70 12.10 -1.43
CA ILE A 281 15.74 11.08 -1.63
C ILE A 281 16.66 10.98 -0.41
N GLU A 282 17.02 12.12 0.19
CA GLU A 282 17.90 12.19 1.35
C GLU A 282 17.26 11.54 2.60
N GLU A 283 16.00 11.84 2.87
CA GLU A 283 15.25 11.26 3.97
C GLU A 283 15.12 9.74 3.83
N VAL A 284 14.85 9.25 2.60
CA VAL A 284 14.79 7.81 2.33
C VAL A 284 16.17 7.16 2.51
N SER A 285 17.24 7.81 2.08
CA SER A 285 18.63 7.36 2.30
C SER A 285 18.95 7.23 3.78
N GLU A 286 18.61 8.24 4.59
CA GLU A 286 18.80 8.23 6.04
C GLU A 286 17.93 7.17 6.74
N ALA A 287 16.71 6.94 6.25
CA ALA A 287 15.83 5.88 6.74
C ALA A 287 16.43 4.49 6.51
N ILE A 288 17.11 4.26 5.37
CA ILE A 288 17.81 2.99 5.10
C ILE A 288 18.93 2.79 6.13
N TYR A 289 19.73 3.83 6.42
CA TYR A 289 20.78 3.75 7.44
C TYR A 289 20.18 3.50 8.85
N SER A 290 19.14 4.22 9.18
CA SER A 290 18.40 4.06 10.46
C SER A 290 17.88 2.64 10.63
N ALA A 291 17.26 2.10 9.58
CA ALA A 291 16.79 0.71 9.56
C ALA A 291 17.95 -0.29 9.63
N TRP A 292 19.08 -0.02 8.95
CA TRP A 292 20.25 -0.89 8.96
C TRP A 292 20.90 -0.95 10.35
N SER A 293 21.01 0.18 11.05
CA SER A 293 21.65 0.31 12.37
C SER A 293 20.72 -0.02 13.54
N MET A 294 19.41 -0.20 13.28
CA MET A 294 18.41 -0.43 14.32
C MET A 294 18.69 -1.69 15.14
N ASP A 295 18.64 -1.55 16.48
CA ASP A 295 18.80 -2.65 17.42
C ASP A 295 17.72 -3.74 17.23
N ILE A 296 18.09 -4.99 17.44
CA ILE A 296 17.21 -6.15 17.23
C ILE A 296 15.99 -6.13 18.15
N ARG A 297 16.10 -5.57 19.36
CA ARG A 297 14.96 -5.47 20.31
C ARG A 297 13.95 -4.45 19.81
N GLU A 298 14.45 -3.33 19.27
CA GLU A 298 13.61 -2.31 18.65
C GLU A 298 12.90 -2.86 17.41
N ARG A 299 13.59 -3.57 16.51
CA ARG A 299 13.00 -4.23 15.35
C ARG A 299 11.86 -5.16 15.76
N ARG A 300 12.10 -6.04 16.73
CA ARG A 300 11.09 -6.97 17.25
C ARG A 300 9.88 -6.23 17.84
N THR A 301 10.11 -5.18 18.59
CA THR A 301 9.03 -4.38 19.19
C THR A 301 8.17 -3.71 18.11
N ARG A 302 8.81 -3.12 17.10
CA ARG A 302 8.14 -2.47 15.97
C ARG A 302 7.37 -3.48 15.12
N MET A 303 8.01 -4.58 14.74
CA MET A 303 7.40 -5.63 13.91
C MET A 303 6.20 -6.26 14.62
N LYS A 304 6.32 -6.59 15.91
CA LYS A 304 5.21 -7.15 16.70
C LYS A 304 3.99 -6.21 16.73
N ARG A 305 4.20 -4.90 16.82
CA ARG A 305 3.12 -3.91 16.78
C ARG A 305 2.42 -3.91 15.41
N MET A 306 3.20 -3.94 14.33
CA MET A 306 2.66 -3.98 12.98
C MET A 306 1.89 -5.27 12.71
N GLN A 307 2.45 -6.42 13.09
CA GLN A 307 1.80 -7.73 12.99
C GLN A 307 0.47 -7.76 13.75
N GLY A 308 0.44 -7.28 14.99
CA GLY A 308 -0.79 -7.20 15.77
C GLY A 308 -1.86 -6.31 15.13
N THR A 309 -1.45 -5.25 14.43
CA THR A 309 -2.38 -4.39 13.69
C THR A 309 -2.94 -5.10 12.45
N VAL A 310 -2.09 -5.80 11.68
CA VAL A 310 -2.50 -6.52 10.46
C VAL A 310 -3.39 -7.71 10.82
N ALA A 311 -3.04 -8.49 11.85
CA ALA A 311 -3.83 -9.61 12.32
C ALA A 311 -5.21 -9.20 12.83
N LYS A 312 -5.29 -8.08 13.57
CA LYS A 312 -6.56 -7.56 14.08
C LYS A 312 -7.48 -7.04 12.98
N HIS A 313 -6.91 -6.51 11.89
CA HIS A 313 -7.65 -5.90 10.79
C HIS A 313 -7.27 -6.62 9.48
N ASP A 314 -7.49 -7.93 9.47
CA ASP A 314 -7.25 -8.83 8.36
C ASP A 314 -8.35 -8.74 7.28
N ILE A 315 -8.31 -9.63 6.30
CA ILE A 315 -9.31 -9.67 5.22
C ILE A 315 -10.70 -10.04 5.75
N TYR A 316 -10.79 -10.89 6.78
CA TYR A 316 -12.09 -11.30 7.35
C TYR A 316 -12.73 -10.16 8.13
N TRP A 317 -11.92 -9.40 8.89
CA TRP A 317 -12.40 -8.17 9.53
C TRP A 317 -12.90 -7.17 8.48
N TRP A 318 -12.19 -7.03 7.35
CA TRP A 318 -12.58 -6.12 6.26
C TRP A 318 -13.93 -6.52 5.67
N VAL A 319 -14.10 -7.80 5.28
CA VAL A 319 -15.37 -8.32 4.72
C VAL A 319 -16.51 -8.11 5.71
N ASN A 320 -16.32 -8.54 6.97
CA ASN A 320 -17.36 -8.43 7.99
C ASN A 320 -17.74 -6.97 8.27
N SER A 321 -16.77 -6.06 8.31
CA SER A 321 -17.04 -4.63 8.53
C SER A 321 -17.82 -4.02 7.38
N TYR A 322 -17.48 -4.38 6.14
CA TYR A 322 -18.17 -3.88 4.95
C TYR A 322 -19.59 -4.44 4.86
N LEU A 323 -19.79 -5.74 5.05
CA LEU A 323 -21.11 -6.38 5.04
C LEU A 323 -21.98 -5.87 6.19
N LYS A 324 -21.43 -5.70 7.40
CA LYS A 324 -22.17 -5.10 8.51
C LYS A 324 -22.62 -3.68 8.15
N ALA A 325 -21.78 -2.89 7.50
CA ALA A 325 -22.14 -1.55 7.04
C ALA A 325 -23.24 -1.57 5.98
N SER A 326 -23.33 -2.60 5.14
CA SER A 326 -24.37 -2.71 4.11
C SER A 326 -25.75 -3.06 4.68
N THR A 327 -25.82 -3.72 5.85
CA THR A 327 -27.05 -4.25 6.45
C THR A 327 -27.49 -3.55 7.74
N ALA A 328 -26.62 -2.74 8.37
CA ALA A 328 -26.92 -2.11 9.66
C ALA A 328 -28.15 -1.21 9.63
N GLY A 329 -28.99 -1.25 10.66
CA GLY A 329 -30.19 -0.42 10.78
C GLY A 329 -29.89 1.03 11.18
N ASN A 330 -28.82 1.25 11.97
CA ASN A 330 -28.40 2.58 12.42
C ASN A 330 -26.85 2.71 12.42
N LEU A 331 -26.35 3.92 12.68
CA LEU A 331 -24.90 4.21 12.73
C LEU A 331 -24.26 3.93 14.09
N ASP A 332 -25.04 3.67 15.14
CA ASP A 332 -24.54 3.42 16.51
C ASP A 332 -23.74 2.10 16.58
N ASP A 333 -24.00 1.20 15.62
CA ASP A 333 -23.23 -0.04 15.45
C ASP A 333 -21.77 0.19 15.01
N PHE A 334 -21.43 1.42 14.63
CA PHE A 334 -20.08 1.81 14.21
C PHE A 334 -19.52 2.88 15.18
N PRO A 335 -18.95 2.45 16.32
CA PRO A 335 -18.41 3.37 17.30
C PRO A 335 -17.35 4.28 16.67
N PRO A 336 -17.13 5.48 17.23
CA PRO A 336 -16.08 6.37 16.78
C PRO A 336 -14.76 5.61 16.76
N VAL A 337 -14.11 5.60 15.61
CA VAL A 337 -12.75 5.05 15.51
C VAL A 337 -11.88 5.91 16.40
N GLY A 338 -11.23 5.28 17.39
CA GLY A 338 -10.22 5.97 18.18
C GLY A 338 -9.27 6.64 17.20
N TYR A 339 -8.99 7.93 17.44
CA TYR A 339 -8.25 8.82 16.55
C TYR A 339 -7.10 8.12 15.85
N ILE A 340 -7.30 7.72 14.62
CA ILE A 340 -6.20 7.49 13.68
C ILE A 340 -5.93 8.89 13.13
N GLU A 341 -5.00 9.61 13.77
CA GLU A 341 -4.54 10.89 13.23
C GLU A 341 -4.09 10.67 11.78
N PRO A 342 -4.52 11.56 10.86
CA PRO A 342 -3.93 11.56 9.53
C PRO A 342 -2.41 11.75 9.68
N VAL A 343 -1.66 11.00 8.90
CA VAL A 343 -0.25 11.27 8.64
C VAL A 343 -0.18 12.50 7.78
#